data_abb05fad0c3aa84fb1d5cc98f1a14630
#
_entry.id   abb05fad0c3aa84fb1d5cc98f1a14630
#
_cell.length_a   1.000
_cell.length_b   1.000
_cell.length_c   1.000
_cell.angle_alpha   90.00
_cell.angle_beta   90.00
_cell.angle_gamma   90.00
#
_symmetry.space_group_name_H-M   'P 1'
#
loop_
_entity.id
_entity.type
_entity.pdbx_description
1 polymer ?
#
loop_
_entity_poly.entity_id
_entity_poly.type
_entity_poly.pdbx_seq_one_letter_code
_entity_poly.pdbx_strand_id
1 'polypeptide(L)'
;MRFAPAGLALSLALAMTASVGISREPEADPRATMLLAEGRAALIAGETQAAIDSFEAALAVDPAYTPTILLLAEAARKDGLQGKAIRFYREALARDPDNLMAISGEGAALVEKGAVDKARRNLAQLESICGDNCPETQVLAAKIASGPKPQVLTAEAVMPDAVVTQQN
;
A
#
# COMPACT_ATOMS: atom_id res chain seq x y z
N MET A 1 -9.36 -70.59 -41.95
CA MET A 1 -9.70 -70.30 -40.58
C MET A 1 -8.91 -69.04 -40.19
N ARG A 2 -9.56 -67.88 -40.16
CA ARG A 2 -8.92 -66.56 -39.90
C ARG A 2 -9.42 -66.06 -38.53
N PHE A 3 -8.56 -66.07 -37.56
CA PHE A 3 -8.84 -65.43 -36.25
C PHE A 3 -8.37 -64.01 -36.31
N ALA A 4 -9.29 -63.06 -36.21
CA ALA A 4 -8.98 -61.67 -36.00
C ALA A 4 -8.89 -61.43 -34.49
N PRO A 5 -7.82 -60.78 -33.92
CA PRO A 5 -7.79 -60.38 -32.56
C PRO A 5 -8.54 -59.05 -32.45
N ALA A 6 -9.60 -59.02 -31.62
CA ALA A 6 -10.29 -57.82 -31.23
C ALA A 6 -9.37 -56.98 -30.33
N GLY A 7 -8.91 -55.87 -30.84
CA GLY A 7 -8.16 -54.88 -30.09
C GLY A 7 -9.08 -54.17 -29.09
N LEU A 8 -8.89 -54.45 -27.81
CA LEU A 8 -9.50 -53.67 -26.72
C LEU A 8 -8.78 -52.32 -26.63
N ALA A 9 -9.39 -51.32 -27.21
CA ALA A 9 -8.97 -49.92 -26.97
C ALA A 9 -9.45 -49.52 -25.59
N LEU A 10 -8.56 -49.60 -24.58
CA LEU A 10 -8.78 -49.06 -23.26
C LEU A 10 -8.52 -47.54 -23.33
N SER A 11 -9.58 -46.77 -23.60
CA SER A 11 -9.54 -45.30 -23.52
C SER A 11 -9.49 -44.89 -22.06
N LEU A 12 -8.27 -44.61 -21.57
CA LEU A 12 -8.04 -44.01 -20.26
C LEU A 12 -8.41 -42.54 -20.36
N ALA A 13 -9.66 -42.21 -20.05
CA ALA A 13 -10.11 -40.81 -19.86
C ALA A 13 -9.48 -40.30 -18.57
N LEU A 14 -8.31 -39.64 -18.68
CA LEU A 14 -7.76 -38.83 -17.59
C LEU A 14 -8.65 -37.60 -17.46
N ALA A 15 -9.60 -37.63 -16.53
CA ALA A 15 -10.30 -36.43 -16.06
C ALA A 15 -9.27 -35.57 -15.31
N MET A 16 -8.66 -34.62 -16.01
CA MET A 16 -7.95 -33.54 -15.36
C MET A 16 -9.00 -32.66 -14.70
N THR A 17 -9.27 -32.90 -13.42
CA THR A 17 -9.93 -31.93 -12.56
C THR A 17 -8.94 -30.78 -12.34
N ALA A 18 -8.96 -29.80 -13.24
CA ALA A 18 -8.36 -28.52 -12.98
C ALA A 18 -9.11 -27.93 -11.78
N SER A 19 -8.55 -28.08 -10.59
CA SER A 19 -8.96 -27.29 -9.44
C SER A 19 -8.64 -25.84 -9.79
N VAL A 20 -9.63 -25.13 -10.32
CA VAL A 20 -9.61 -23.68 -10.36
C VAL A 20 -9.63 -23.27 -8.90
N GLY A 21 -8.43 -23.07 -8.34
CA GLY A 21 -8.28 -22.43 -7.05
C GLY A 21 -8.81 -21.02 -7.21
N ILE A 22 -10.09 -20.84 -6.93
CA ILE A 22 -10.64 -19.51 -6.69
C ILE A 22 -9.91 -19.06 -5.42
N SER A 23 -8.89 -18.24 -5.57
CA SER A 23 -8.29 -17.48 -4.47
C SER A 23 -9.41 -16.58 -3.94
N ARG A 24 -10.22 -17.12 -3.03
CA ARG A 24 -11.20 -16.35 -2.32
C ARG A 24 -10.37 -15.38 -1.47
N GLU A 25 -10.48 -14.12 -1.78
CA GLU A 25 -9.93 -13.08 -0.91
C GLU A 25 -10.41 -13.37 0.52
N PRO A 26 -9.53 -13.43 1.52
CA PRO A 26 -9.94 -13.76 2.88
C PRO A 26 -11.09 -12.84 3.28
N GLU A 27 -12.23 -13.43 3.65
CA GLU A 27 -13.37 -12.67 4.15
C GLU A 27 -12.93 -12.01 5.46
N ALA A 28 -12.92 -10.67 5.48
CA ALA A 28 -12.46 -9.92 6.65
C ALA A 28 -13.34 -10.21 7.88
N ASP A 29 -12.73 -10.26 9.06
CA ASP A 29 -13.49 -10.35 10.32
C ASP A 29 -14.52 -9.21 10.39
N PRO A 30 -15.81 -9.49 10.68
CA PRO A 30 -16.83 -8.45 10.76
C PRO A 30 -16.50 -7.31 11.74
N ARG A 31 -15.76 -7.59 12.80
CA ARG A 31 -15.32 -6.58 13.76
C ARG A 31 -14.24 -5.67 13.13
N ALA A 32 -13.33 -6.25 12.34
CA ALA A 32 -12.33 -5.46 11.62
C ALA A 32 -13.01 -4.55 10.59
N THR A 33 -14.02 -5.04 9.88
CA THR A 33 -14.78 -4.21 8.91
C THR A 33 -15.54 -3.07 9.56
N MET A 34 -16.09 -3.25 10.76
CA MET A 34 -16.72 -2.16 11.53
C MET A 34 -15.70 -1.08 11.91
N LEU A 35 -14.56 -1.47 12.45
CA LEU A 35 -13.47 -0.56 12.80
C LEU A 35 -12.90 0.16 11.57
N LEU A 36 -12.82 -0.51 10.42
CA LEU A 36 -12.46 0.11 9.15
C LEU A 36 -13.45 1.18 8.71
N ALA A 37 -14.76 0.93 8.89
CA ALA A 37 -15.78 1.91 8.54
C ALA A 37 -15.70 3.13 9.46
N GLU A 38 -15.45 2.94 10.74
CA GLU A 38 -15.23 4.01 11.72
C GLU A 38 -13.99 4.84 11.36
N GLY A 39 -12.84 4.18 11.10
CA GLY A 39 -11.63 4.87 10.70
C GLY A 39 -11.77 5.66 9.41
N ARG A 40 -12.52 5.14 8.42
CA ARG A 40 -12.83 5.89 7.19
C ARG A 40 -13.68 7.12 7.47
N ALA A 41 -14.69 7.03 8.33
CA ALA A 41 -15.51 8.16 8.72
C ALA A 41 -14.67 9.24 9.40
N ALA A 42 -13.80 8.87 10.34
CA ALA A 42 -12.87 9.76 11.00
C ALA A 42 -11.90 10.44 9.99
N LEU A 43 -11.40 9.68 9.02
CA LEU A 43 -10.50 10.20 7.99
C LEU A 43 -11.19 11.24 7.08
N ILE A 44 -12.47 11.03 6.77
CA ILE A 44 -13.32 11.98 6.02
C ILE A 44 -13.58 13.22 6.86
N ALA A 45 -13.80 13.09 8.17
CA ALA A 45 -13.98 14.20 9.10
C ALA A 45 -12.69 15.01 9.35
N GLY A 46 -11.52 14.51 8.87
CA GLY A 46 -10.22 15.13 9.12
C GLY A 46 -9.61 14.77 10.48
N GLU A 47 -10.24 13.86 11.21
CA GLU A 47 -9.80 13.34 12.50
C GLU A 47 -8.75 12.23 12.31
N THR A 48 -7.58 12.62 11.79
CA THR A 48 -6.58 11.68 11.28
C THR A 48 -6.06 10.74 12.37
N GLN A 49 -5.89 11.21 13.60
CA GLN A 49 -5.43 10.36 14.71
C GLN A 49 -6.49 9.33 15.09
N ALA A 50 -7.76 9.72 15.20
CA ALA A 50 -8.87 8.78 15.46
C ALA A 50 -8.98 7.72 14.36
N ALA A 51 -8.74 8.11 13.10
CA ALA A 51 -8.68 7.15 11.99
C ALA A 51 -7.53 6.14 12.16
N ILE A 52 -6.34 6.60 12.55
CA ILE A 52 -5.18 5.74 12.80
C ILE A 52 -5.51 4.73 13.92
N ASP A 53 -6.08 5.19 15.03
CA ASP A 53 -6.43 4.36 16.18
C ASP A 53 -7.43 3.26 15.77
N SER A 54 -8.47 3.61 15.00
CA SER A 54 -9.47 2.66 14.49
C SER A 54 -8.86 1.64 13.51
N PHE A 55 -7.94 2.07 12.63
CA PHE A 55 -7.27 1.15 11.70
C PHE A 55 -6.25 0.25 12.42
N GLU A 56 -5.54 0.73 13.44
CA GLU A 56 -4.66 -0.10 14.27
C GLU A 56 -5.47 -1.15 15.05
N ALA A 57 -6.63 -0.77 15.58
CA ALA A 57 -7.56 -1.71 16.22
C ALA A 57 -8.08 -2.76 15.22
N ALA A 58 -8.44 -2.35 13.99
CA ALA A 58 -8.87 -3.27 12.94
C ALA A 58 -7.76 -4.26 12.56
N LEU A 59 -6.52 -3.79 12.46
CA LEU A 59 -5.34 -4.62 12.16
C LEU A 59 -5.03 -5.62 13.31
N ALA A 60 -5.31 -5.24 14.56
CA ALA A 60 -5.18 -6.14 15.70
C ALA A 60 -6.23 -7.26 15.68
N VAL A 61 -7.43 -6.99 15.13
CA VAL A 61 -8.50 -7.99 14.98
C VAL A 61 -8.23 -8.92 13.80
N ASP A 62 -7.82 -8.36 12.66
CA ASP A 62 -7.52 -9.11 11.44
C ASP A 62 -6.20 -8.65 10.81
N PRO A 63 -5.07 -9.22 11.25
CA PRO A 63 -3.74 -8.83 10.75
C PRO A 63 -3.50 -9.20 9.28
N ALA A 64 -4.29 -10.12 8.72
CA ALA A 64 -4.13 -10.59 7.34
C ALA A 64 -4.84 -9.69 6.32
N TYR A 65 -5.76 -8.84 6.77
CA TYR A 65 -6.58 -8.04 5.88
C TYR A 65 -5.82 -6.83 5.33
N THR A 66 -5.23 -6.99 4.15
CA THR A 66 -4.38 -5.99 3.49
C THR A 66 -5.01 -4.61 3.31
N PRO A 67 -6.33 -4.46 3.01
CA PRO A 67 -6.95 -3.14 2.94
C PRO A 67 -6.80 -2.29 4.20
N THR A 68 -6.74 -2.89 5.39
CA THR A 68 -6.47 -2.16 6.64
C THR A 68 -5.11 -1.47 6.63
N ILE A 69 -4.09 -2.18 6.14
CA ILE A 69 -2.71 -1.66 6.07
C ILE A 69 -2.63 -0.47 5.11
N LEU A 70 -3.33 -0.55 3.97
CA LEU A 70 -3.38 0.55 3.00
C LEU A 70 -4.05 1.81 3.58
N LEU A 71 -5.15 1.65 4.30
CA LEU A 71 -5.85 2.75 4.94
C LEU A 71 -5.03 3.37 6.08
N LEU A 72 -4.34 2.53 6.85
CA LEU A 72 -3.43 2.99 7.90
C LEU A 72 -2.24 3.75 7.31
N ALA A 73 -1.70 3.30 6.17
CA ALA A 73 -0.65 4.00 5.45
C ALA A 73 -1.12 5.38 4.98
N GLU A 74 -2.32 5.46 4.40
CA GLU A 74 -2.90 6.71 3.93
C GLU A 74 -3.18 7.69 5.09
N ALA A 75 -3.74 7.20 6.21
CA ALA A 75 -3.98 8.00 7.41
C ALA A 75 -2.66 8.54 7.97
N ALA A 76 -1.64 7.69 8.12
CA ALA A 76 -0.31 8.10 8.57
C ALA A 76 0.32 9.15 7.64
N ARG A 77 0.14 9.01 6.31
CA ARG A 77 0.62 10.00 5.34
C ARG A 77 -0.08 11.35 5.51
N LYS A 78 -1.40 11.36 5.70
CA LYS A 78 -2.19 12.58 5.95
C LYS A 78 -1.81 13.26 7.26
N ASP A 79 -1.45 12.48 8.26
CA ASP A 79 -0.96 12.97 9.56
C ASP A 79 0.49 13.49 9.53
N GLY A 80 1.12 13.53 8.35
CA GLY A 80 2.51 13.99 8.22
C GLY A 80 3.55 12.96 8.65
N LEU A 81 3.16 11.72 8.93
CA LEU A 81 4.04 10.64 9.37
C LEU A 81 4.58 9.84 8.17
N GLN A 82 5.24 10.50 7.20
CA GLN A 82 5.67 9.89 5.94
C GLN A 82 6.52 8.63 6.12
N GLY A 83 7.38 8.60 7.13
CA GLY A 83 8.19 7.42 7.44
C GLY A 83 7.34 6.21 7.83
N LYS A 84 6.30 6.41 8.65
CA LYS A 84 5.33 5.39 9.07
C LYS A 84 4.49 4.93 7.86
N ALA A 85 4.02 5.88 7.06
CA ALA A 85 3.26 5.61 5.83
C ALA A 85 4.05 4.73 4.84
N ILE A 86 5.30 5.09 4.54
CA ILE A 86 6.18 4.31 3.66
C ILE A 86 6.34 2.88 4.16
N ARG A 87 6.51 2.68 5.48
CA ARG A 87 6.63 1.34 6.07
C ARG A 87 5.37 0.51 5.83
N PHE A 88 4.18 1.07 6.05
CA PHE A 88 2.93 0.37 5.85
C PHE A 88 2.65 0.07 4.36
N TYR A 89 2.93 1.01 3.44
CA TYR A 89 2.81 0.73 2.01
C TYR A 89 3.73 -0.42 1.58
N ARG A 90 4.96 -0.47 2.09
CA ARG A 90 5.90 -1.58 1.82
C ARG A 90 5.42 -2.89 2.41
N GLU A 91 4.76 -2.88 3.57
CA GLU A 91 4.14 -4.07 4.14
C GLU A 91 3.01 -4.58 3.24
N ALA A 92 2.17 -3.69 2.69
CA ALA A 92 1.16 -4.05 1.71
C ALA A 92 1.79 -4.63 0.43
N LEU A 93 2.86 -4.01 -0.08
CA LEU A 93 3.60 -4.47 -1.26
C LEU A 93 4.32 -5.81 -1.04
N ALA A 94 4.71 -6.14 0.18
CA ALA A 94 5.26 -7.46 0.50
C ALA A 94 4.21 -8.59 0.35
N ARG A 95 2.92 -8.26 0.47
CA ARG A 95 1.80 -9.19 0.30
C ARG A 95 1.26 -9.20 -1.13
N ASP A 96 1.22 -8.04 -1.76
CA ASP A 96 0.75 -7.82 -3.12
C ASP A 96 1.69 -6.82 -3.82
N PRO A 97 2.75 -7.32 -4.51
CA PRO A 97 3.77 -6.49 -5.14
C PRO A 97 3.26 -5.57 -6.26
N ASP A 98 2.14 -5.93 -6.88
CA ASP A 98 1.54 -5.20 -7.99
C ASP A 98 0.36 -4.31 -7.56
N ASN A 99 0.19 -4.10 -6.26
CA ASN A 99 -0.86 -3.26 -5.72
C ASN A 99 -0.65 -1.79 -6.11
N LEU A 100 -1.41 -1.33 -7.09
CA LEU A 100 -1.28 0.02 -7.67
C LEU A 100 -1.45 1.12 -6.62
N MET A 101 -2.41 0.96 -5.69
CA MET A 101 -2.66 1.93 -4.61
C MET A 101 -1.45 2.02 -3.66
N ALA A 102 -0.84 0.87 -3.32
CA ALA A 102 0.33 0.85 -2.45
C ALA A 102 1.56 1.48 -3.13
N ILE A 103 1.80 1.19 -4.43
CA ILE A 103 2.91 1.77 -5.20
C ILE A 103 2.74 3.29 -5.30
N SER A 104 1.55 3.75 -5.68
CA SER A 104 1.23 5.18 -5.79
C SER A 104 1.34 5.89 -4.45
N GLY A 105 0.78 5.30 -3.40
CA GLY A 105 0.80 5.85 -2.03
C GLY A 105 2.21 5.93 -1.44
N GLU A 106 3.05 4.90 -1.61
CA GLU A 106 4.46 4.94 -1.23
C GLU A 106 5.19 6.05 -1.99
N GLY A 107 4.97 6.12 -3.32
CA GLY A 107 5.53 7.16 -4.17
C GLY A 107 5.17 8.57 -3.68
N ALA A 108 3.91 8.81 -3.34
CA ALA A 108 3.45 10.09 -2.81
C ALA A 108 4.12 10.43 -1.48
N ALA A 109 4.21 9.48 -0.55
CA ALA A 109 4.89 9.66 0.73
C ALA A 109 6.40 9.91 0.56
N LEU A 110 7.03 9.27 -0.44
CA LEU A 110 8.43 9.51 -0.80
C LEU A 110 8.65 10.94 -1.32
N VAL A 111 7.75 11.46 -2.18
CA VAL A 111 7.80 12.87 -2.62
C VAL A 111 7.70 13.81 -1.44
N GLU A 112 6.73 13.60 -0.57
CA GLU A 112 6.50 14.41 0.63
C GLU A 112 7.71 14.42 1.58
N LYS A 113 8.47 13.31 1.60
CA LYS A 113 9.74 13.18 2.35
C LYS A 113 10.94 13.78 1.62
N GLY A 114 10.80 14.25 0.38
CA GLY A 114 11.90 14.75 -0.44
C GLY A 114 12.69 13.67 -1.19
N ALA A 115 12.28 12.41 -1.12
CA ALA A 115 12.94 11.29 -1.79
C ALA A 115 12.41 11.07 -3.23
N VAL A 116 12.41 12.14 -4.04
CA VAL A 116 11.77 12.20 -5.37
C VAL A 116 12.30 11.12 -6.33
N ASP A 117 13.59 10.81 -6.31
CA ASP A 117 14.15 9.78 -7.20
C ASP A 117 13.63 8.37 -6.88
N LYS A 118 13.26 8.12 -5.62
CA LYS A 118 12.59 6.88 -5.24
C LYS A 118 11.15 6.85 -5.73
N ALA A 119 10.44 7.98 -5.65
CA ALA A 119 9.08 8.10 -6.18
C ALA A 119 9.04 7.90 -7.71
N ARG A 120 10.04 8.38 -8.45
CA ARG A 120 10.15 8.13 -9.90
C ARG A 120 10.28 6.65 -10.24
N ARG A 121 10.93 5.84 -9.39
CA ARG A 121 10.97 4.38 -9.59
C ARG A 121 9.59 3.74 -9.41
N ASN A 122 8.83 4.19 -8.41
CA ASN A 122 7.46 3.74 -8.22
C ASN A 122 6.58 4.15 -9.42
N LEU A 123 6.79 5.34 -9.98
CA LEU A 123 6.09 5.78 -11.19
C LEU A 123 6.38 4.86 -12.37
N ALA A 124 7.65 4.57 -12.65
CA ALA A 124 8.04 3.67 -13.73
C ALA A 124 7.47 2.25 -13.54
N GLN A 125 7.34 1.78 -12.28
CA GLN A 125 6.67 0.52 -11.98
C GLN A 125 5.18 0.58 -12.34
N LEU A 126 4.45 1.64 -11.96
CA LEU A 126 3.04 1.83 -12.33
C LEU A 126 2.85 1.88 -13.84
N GLU A 127 3.69 2.63 -14.55
CA GLU A 127 3.68 2.71 -16.02
C GLU A 127 3.85 1.32 -16.65
N SER A 128 4.69 0.46 -16.07
CA SER A 128 4.90 -0.90 -16.56
C SER A 128 3.73 -1.85 -16.29
N ILE A 129 2.98 -1.65 -15.20
CA ILE A 129 1.87 -2.53 -14.79
C ILE A 129 0.56 -2.12 -15.48
N CYS A 130 0.22 -0.84 -15.46
CA CYS A 130 -1.10 -0.37 -15.89
C CYS A 130 -1.06 0.76 -16.96
N GLY A 131 0.14 1.25 -17.33
CA GLY A 131 0.32 2.27 -18.35
C GLY A 131 0.12 3.71 -17.86
N ASP A 132 0.38 4.67 -18.75
CA ASP A 132 0.37 6.11 -18.46
C ASP A 132 -1.03 6.66 -18.13
N ASN A 133 -2.08 6.02 -18.65
CA ASN A 133 -3.47 6.45 -18.45
C ASN A 133 -4.12 5.88 -17.18
N CYS A 134 -3.40 5.09 -16.43
CA CYS A 134 -3.86 4.56 -15.15
C CYS A 134 -4.01 5.70 -14.12
N PRO A 135 -5.09 5.73 -13.34
CA PRO A 135 -5.32 6.79 -12.36
C PRO A 135 -4.18 6.93 -11.35
N GLU A 136 -3.62 5.83 -10.88
CA GLU A 136 -2.52 5.80 -9.91
C GLU A 136 -1.23 6.36 -10.50
N THR A 137 -0.96 6.07 -11.79
CA THR A 137 0.17 6.64 -12.54
C THR A 137 0.05 8.14 -12.65
N GLN A 138 -1.12 8.63 -13.07
CA GLN A 138 -1.38 10.07 -13.23
C GLN A 138 -1.28 10.82 -11.89
N VAL A 139 -1.85 10.26 -10.82
CA VAL A 139 -1.79 10.84 -9.48
C VAL A 139 -0.35 10.97 -9.00
N LEU A 140 0.46 9.92 -9.16
CA LEU A 140 1.87 9.96 -8.75
C LEU A 140 2.71 10.89 -9.62
N ALA A 141 2.49 10.88 -10.93
CA ALA A 141 3.18 11.80 -11.85
C ALA A 141 2.89 13.27 -11.50
N ALA A 142 1.64 13.62 -11.24
CA ALA A 142 1.25 14.96 -10.80
C ALA A 142 1.88 15.33 -9.44
N LYS A 143 1.96 14.37 -8.51
CA LYS A 143 2.60 14.57 -7.22
C LYS A 143 4.10 14.83 -7.35
N ILE A 144 4.80 14.09 -8.21
CA ILE A 144 6.22 14.29 -8.51
C ILE A 144 6.45 15.65 -9.15
N ALA A 145 5.59 16.06 -10.09
CA ALA A 145 5.68 17.36 -10.76
C ALA A 145 5.50 18.54 -9.78
N SER A 146 4.61 18.40 -8.77
CA SER A 146 4.42 19.42 -7.74
C SER A 146 5.58 19.51 -6.74
N GLY A 147 6.39 18.45 -6.65
CA GLY A 147 7.51 18.37 -5.73
C GLY A 147 7.13 18.27 -4.24
N PRO A 148 8.13 18.20 -3.35
CA PRO A 148 7.91 18.21 -1.92
C PRO A 148 7.37 19.57 -1.47
N LYS A 149 6.44 19.57 -0.51
CA LYS A 149 6.02 20.83 0.13
C LYS A 149 7.23 21.43 0.85
N PRO A 150 7.43 22.77 0.78
CA PRO A 150 8.46 23.43 1.55
C PRO A 150 8.29 23.07 3.04
N GLN A 151 9.31 22.50 3.65
CA GLN A 151 9.32 22.37 5.10
C GLN A 151 9.61 23.77 5.66
N VAL A 152 8.66 24.33 6.38
CA VAL A 152 8.90 25.55 7.15
C VAL A 152 9.78 25.13 8.32
N LEU A 153 11.09 25.37 8.20
CA LEU A 153 11.98 25.29 9.34
C LEU A 153 11.57 26.45 10.27
N THR A 154 10.97 26.14 11.40
CA THR A 154 10.75 27.14 12.44
C THR A 154 12.09 27.70 12.88
N ALA A 155 12.17 29.01 13.08
CA ALA A 155 13.41 29.69 13.47
C ALA A 155 14.08 29.09 14.72
N GLU A 156 13.29 28.42 15.57
CA GLU A 156 13.75 27.65 16.74
C GLU A 156 14.66 26.47 16.38
N ALA A 157 14.43 25.82 15.22
CA ALA A 157 15.27 24.69 14.77
C ALA A 157 16.64 25.14 14.19
N VAL A 158 16.83 26.45 14.02
CA VAL A 158 18.03 27.05 13.39
C VAL A 158 18.84 27.90 14.39
N MET A 159 18.38 28.04 15.65
CA MET A 159 19.16 28.73 16.65
C MET A 159 20.43 27.95 16.98
N PRO A 160 21.65 28.51 16.68
CA PRO A 160 22.87 27.92 17.16
C PRO A 160 22.91 27.98 18.68
N ASP A 161 23.42 26.92 19.30
CA ASP A 161 23.63 26.89 20.75
C ASP A 161 24.34 28.17 21.21
N ALA A 162 23.81 28.79 22.26
CA ALA A 162 24.39 29.97 22.85
C ALA A 162 25.85 29.70 23.23
N VAL A 163 26.78 30.36 22.54
CA VAL A 163 28.19 30.33 22.90
C VAL A 163 28.34 30.95 24.30
N VAL A 164 28.54 30.11 25.30
CA VAL A 164 28.90 30.56 26.64
C VAL A 164 30.31 31.14 26.58
N THR A 165 30.45 32.42 26.37
CA THR A 165 31.71 33.12 26.57
C THR A 165 32.03 33.09 28.07
N GLN A 166 32.94 32.20 28.46
CA GLN A 166 33.56 32.30 29.77
C GLN A 166 34.38 33.58 29.82
N GLN A 167 33.90 34.55 30.55
CA GLN A 167 34.69 35.69 30.94
C GLN A 167 35.64 35.24 32.06
N ASN A 168 36.93 35.37 31.78
CA ASN A 168 38.04 35.15 32.69
C ASN A 168 38.25 36.38 33.61
#